data_c7b61ccead8f7b9d09cb41a2a7a410e8
#
_entry.id   c7b61ccead8f7b9d09cb41a2a7a410e8
#
_cell.length_a   1.000
_cell.length_b   1.000
_cell.length_c   1.000
_cell.angle_alpha   90.00
_cell.angle_beta   90.00
_cell.angle_gamma   90.00
#
_symmetry.space_group_name_H-M   'P 1'
#
loop_
_entity.id
_entity.type
_entity.pdbx_description
1 polymer ?
#
loop_
_entity_poly.entity_id
_entity_poly.type
_entity_poly.pdbx_seq_one_letter_code
_entity_poly.pdbx_strand_id
1 'polypeptide(L)'
;DSKFNVTSVVSQKTTYRRRNKKKDTAITSFANDNKLRVFTPEYLSDQNFLKDIENQNPDFFILFSYGKILKKELLKIPKYASINIHCSLLPHWRGGAPIQRALLNGDETTGVTFFAINDSLDCGKIIKSFEYRIKSSDNAITLQDKLSSIAAENIEDIIRSYSEFNLFTQNEERATYAKKIQKEEAAINWESSSQTI
;
A
#
# COMPACT_ATOMS: atom_id res chain seq x y z
N ASP A 1 -19.30 -7.08 -12.34
CA ASP A 1 -18.72 -6.71 -13.65
C ASP A 1 -17.44 -5.96 -13.42
N SER A 2 -16.29 -6.69 -13.42
CA SER A 2 -15.01 -6.01 -13.35
C SER A 2 -14.74 -5.34 -14.71
N LYS A 3 -14.68 -4.02 -14.73
CA LYS A 3 -14.31 -3.23 -15.92
C LYS A 3 -12.81 -3.37 -16.26
N PHE A 4 -12.04 -4.11 -15.46
CA PHE A 4 -10.62 -4.39 -15.62
C PHE A 4 -10.34 -5.87 -15.70
N ASN A 5 -9.34 -6.24 -16.49
CA ASN A 5 -8.81 -7.59 -16.52
C ASN A 5 -7.65 -7.71 -15.52
N VAL A 6 -7.90 -8.33 -14.37
CA VAL A 6 -6.84 -8.68 -13.40
C VAL A 6 -6.10 -9.90 -13.91
N THR A 7 -4.93 -9.71 -14.51
CA THR A 7 -4.14 -10.79 -15.12
C THR A 7 -3.50 -11.71 -14.09
N SER A 8 -3.05 -11.15 -12.98
CA SER A 8 -2.45 -11.92 -11.87
C SER A 8 -2.39 -11.13 -10.58
N VAL A 9 -2.19 -11.84 -9.49
CA VAL A 9 -1.93 -11.30 -8.16
C VAL A 9 -0.54 -11.73 -7.70
N VAL A 10 0.25 -10.78 -7.20
CA VAL A 10 1.56 -11.06 -6.61
C VAL A 10 1.47 -10.85 -5.11
N SER A 11 1.75 -11.89 -4.33
CA SER A 11 1.69 -11.86 -2.88
C SER A 11 3.01 -12.33 -2.26
N GLN A 12 3.20 -12.02 -0.99
CA GLN A 12 4.32 -12.59 -0.24
C GLN A 12 4.08 -14.07 0.01
N LYS A 13 5.18 -14.85 0.10
CA LYS A 13 5.09 -16.26 0.50
C LYS A 13 4.35 -16.39 1.83
N THR A 14 3.58 -17.43 1.93
CA THR A 14 2.93 -17.89 3.16
C THR A 14 3.96 -18.05 4.28
N THR A 15 3.76 -17.39 5.40
CA THR A 15 4.61 -17.56 6.58
C THR A 15 4.00 -18.59 7.53
N TYR A 16 4.87 -19.40 8.17
CA TYR A 16 4.42 -20.28 9.23
C TYR A 16 4.06 -19.46 10.47
N ARG A 17 2.81 -19.51 10.91
CA ARG A 17 2.40 -18.98 12.23
C ARG A 17 2.50 -20.05 13.30
N ARG A 18 2.49 -19.63 14.59
CA ARG A 18 2.48 -20.54 15.76
C ARG A 18 1.61 -21.76 15.50
N ARG A 19 2.15 -22.98 15.78
CA ARG A 19 1.59 -24.32 15.54
C ARG A 19 1.75 -24.86 14.11
N ASN A 20 2.77 -24.46 13.33
CA ASN A 20 3.10 -25.04 12.01
C ASN A 20 1.93 -25.07 10.98
N LYS A 21 0.89 -24.28 11.16
CA LYS A 21 -0.16 -24.14 10.14
C LYS A 21 0.27 -23.08 9.11
N LYS A 22 0.44 -23.53 7.88
CA LYS A 22 0.57 -22.67 6.71
C LYS A 22 -0.73 -21.86 6.60
N LYS A 23 -0.65 -20.54 6.59
CA LYS A 23 -1.83 -19.71 6.34
C LYS A 23 -1.49 -18.74 5.22
N ASP A 24 -2.25 -18.82 4.15
CA ASP A 24 -2.14 -17.88 3.04
C ASP A 24 -2.44 -16.45 3.50
N THR A 25 -1.89 -15.48 2.79
CA THR A 25 -2.29 -14.09 3.00
C THR A 25 -3.75 -13.93 2.57
N ALA A 26 -4.46 -12.94 3.11
CA ALA A 26 -5.85 -12.67 2.74
C ALA A 26 -6.02 -12.50 1.23
N ILE A 27 -5.08 -11.78 0.59
CA ILE A 27 -5.11 -11.56 -0.86
C ILE A 27 -4.87 -12.86 -1.65
N THR A 28 -4.00 -13.75 -1.17
CA THR A 28 -3.77 -15.07 -1.80
C THR A 28 -5.03 -15.93 -1.73
N SER A 29 -5.67 -16.00 -0.56
CA SER A 29 -6.92 -16.75 -0.40
C SER A 29 -8.00 -16.18 -1.33
N PHE A 30 -8.22 -14.88 -1.31
CA PHE A 30 -9.18 -14.22 -2.19
C PHE A 30 -8.91 -14.48 -3.67
N ALA A 31 -7.64 -14.38 -4.11
CA ALA A 31 -7.27 -14.63 -5.49
C ALA A 31 -7.54 -16.08 -5.92
N ASN A 32 -7.23 -17.04 -5.07
CA ASN A 32 -7.50 -18.46 -5.32
C ASN A 32 -9.00 -18.74 -5.42
N ASP A 33 -9.82 -18.18 -4.51
CA ASP A 33 -11.27 -18.33 -4.51
C ASP A 33 -11.90 -17.74 -5.78
N ASN A 34 -11.29 -16.70 -6.34
CA ASN A 34 -11.71 -16.05 -7.59
C ASN A 34 -10.97 -16.59 -8.84
N LYS A 35 -10.22 -17.67 -8.74
CA LYS A 35 -9.49 -18.31 -9.83
C LYS A 35 -8.50 -17.37 -10.55
N LEU A 36 -7.98 -16.39 -9.85
CA LEU A 36 -6.94 -15.51 -10.35
C LEU A 36 -5.57 -16.19 -10.26
N ARG A 37 -4.71 -15.93 -11.25
CA ARG A 37 -3.33 -16.43 -11.22
C ARG A 37 -2.57 -15.77 -10.07
N VAL A 38 -1.92 -16.57 -9.20
CA VAL A 38 -1.17 -16.07 -8.04
C VAL A 38 0.31 -16.38 -8.20
N PHE A 39 1.14 -15.38 -7.96
CA PHE A 39 2.59 -15.52 -7.83
C PHE A 39 3.03 -15.20 -6.40
N THR A 40 3.89 -16.03 -5.85
CA THR A 40 4.51 -15.81 -4.54
C THR A 40 6.04 -15.94 -4.65
N PRO A 41 6.70 -15.04 -5.41
CA PRO A 41 8.13 -15.15 -5.64
C PRO A 41 8.92 -14.95 -4.36
N GLU A 42 9.99 -15.72 -4.20
CA GLU A 42 10.93 -15.49 -3.11
C GLU A 42 11.69 -14.18 -3.31
N TYR A 43 12.19 -14.02 -4.50
CA TYR A 43 12.89 -12.82 -4.95
C TYR A 43 12.16 -12.20 -6.14
N LEU A 44 11.87 -10.88 -6.06
CA LEU A 44 11.25 -10.14 -7.15
C LEU A 44 12.16 -9.97 -8.39
N SER A 45 13.43 -10.31 -8.25
CA SER A 45 14.43 -10.33 -9.33
C SER A 45 14.59 -11.71 -10.01
N ASP A 46 13.76 -12.69 -9.64
CA ASP A 46 13.78 -14.00 -10.31
C ASP A 46 13.42 -13.84 -11.77
N GLN A 47 14.29 -14.37 -12.67
CA GLN A 47 14.17 -14.17 -14.09
C GLN A 47 12.93 -14.86 -14.69
N ASN A 48 12.54 -16.03 -14.15
CA ASN A 48 11.35 -16.73 -14.62
C ASN A 48 10.10 -15.95 -14.20
N PHE A 49 10.07 -15.43 -12.97
CA PHE A 49 8.99 -14.59 -12.49
C PHE A 49 8.86 -13.30 -13.32
N LEU A 50 9.97 -12.59 -13.58
CA LEU A 50 9.96 -11.39 -14.41
C LEU A 50 9.42 -11.67 -15.82
N LYS A 51 9.91 -12.73 -16.46
CA LYS A 51 9.44 -13.17 -17.78
C LYS A 51 7.96 -13.56 -17.78
N ASP A 52 7.49 -14.24 -16.73
CA ASP A 52 6.09 -14.62 -16.58
C ASP A 52 5.18 -13.40 -16.44
N ILE A 53 5.62 -12.37 -15.74
CA ILE A 53 4.88 -11.11 -15.60
C ILE A 53 4.91 -10.30 -16.90
N GLU A 54 6.09 -10.21 -17.55
CA GLU A 54 6.26 -9.50 -18.82
C GLU A 54 5.39 -10.10 -19.93
N ASN A 55 5.30 -11.41 -20.01
CA ASN A 55 4.45 -12.12 -20.99
C ASN A 55 2.95 -11.82 -20.84
N GLN A 56 2.51 -11.33 -19.69
CA GLN A 56 1.12 -10.90 -19.48
C GLN A 56 0.83 -9.51 -20.05
N ASN A 57 1.90 -8.78 -20.44
CA ASN A 57 1.81 -7.44 -21.01
C ASN A 57 0.88 -6.51 -20.20
N PRO A 58 1.12 -6.30 -18.89
CA PRO A 58 0.24 -5.55 -18.04
C PRO A 58 0.27 -4.05 -18.37
N ASP A 59 -0.88 -3.42 -18.36
CA ASP A 59 -0.98 -1.96 -18.51
C ASP A 59 -0.49 -1.24 -17.25
N PHE A 60 -0.85 -1.76 -16.09
CA PHE A 60 -0.49 -1.19 -14.78
C PHE A 60 -0.07 -2.26 -13.78
N PHE A 61 0.81 -1.87 -12.85
CA PHE A 61 0.92 -2.53 -11.56
C PHE A 61 0.21 -1.69 -10.51
N ILE A 62 -0.64 -2.33 -9.72
CA ILE A 62 -1.32 -1.69 -8.59
C ILE A 62 -0.81 -2.33 -7.31
N LEU A 63 -0.20 -1.52 -6.46
CA LEU A 63 0.35 -1.95 -5.18
C LEU A 63 -0.48 -1.40 -4.03
N PHE A 64 -0.77 -2.26 -3.06
CA PHE A 64 -1.38 -1.89 -1.81
C PHE A 64 -0.78 -2.75 -0.69
N SER A 65 -0.08 -2.12 0.24
CA SER A 65 0.49 -2.82 1.42
C SER A 65 1.37 -4.04 1.10
N TYR A 66 2.12 -4.03 0.00
CA TYR A 66 2.92 -5.19 -0.42
C TYR A 66 4.17 -5.41 0.45
N GLY A 67 4.78 -4.34 0.94
CA GLY A 67 5.87 -4.38 1.91
C GLY A 67 7.24 -4.81 1.38
N LYS A 68 7.42 -4.95 0.06
CA LYS A 68 8.72 -5.15 -0.60
C LYS A 68 8.98 -4.00 -1.57
N ILE A 69 10.25 -3.62 -1.69
CA ILE A 69 10.68 -2.61 -2.65
C ILE A 69 10.76 -3.26 -4.04
N LEU A 70 10.11 -2.64 -5.03
CA LEU A 70 10.19 -3.05 -6.42
C LEU A 70 11.46 -2.46 -7.05
N LYS A 71 12.27 -3.30 -7.67
CA LYS A 71 13.45 -2.87 -8.40
C LYS A 71 13.10 -2.33 -9.78
N LYS A 72 14.02 -1.56 -10.37
CA LYS A 72 13.84 -0.91 -11.69
C LYS A 72 13.38 -1.86 -12.79
N GLU A 73 13.89 -3.08 -12.79
CA GLU A 73 13.56 -4.08 -13.82
C GLU A 73 12.05 -4.39 -13.78
N LEU A 74 11.49 -4.58 -12.60
CA LEU A 74 10.07 -4.85 -12.42
C LEU A 74 9.21 -3.61 -12.70
N LEU A 75 9.68 -2.43 -12.27
CA LEU A 75 8.94 -1.17 -12.48
C LEU A 75 8.80 -0.77 -13.96
N LYS A 76 9.65 -1.30 -14.84
CA LYS A 76 9.62 -1.04 -16.29
C LYS A 76 8.66 -1.93 -17.08
N ILE A 77 8.14 -3.00 -16.48
CA ILE A 77 7.29 -3.97 -17.17
C ILE A 77 5.93 -3.37 -17.56
N PRO A 78 5.19 -2.69 -16.66
CA PRO A 78 3.88 -2.19 -17.03
C PRO A 78 3.97 -1.08 -18.08
N LYS A 79 3.03 -1.11 -19.02
CA LYS A 79 2.99 -0.18 -20.15
C LYS A 79 2.86 1.27 -19.75
N TYR A 80 2.08 1.56 -18.72
CA TYR A 80 1.81 2.94 -18.29
C TYR A 80 2.51 3.29 -16.98
N ALA A 81 2.23 2.55 -15.89
CA ALA A 81 2.80 2.86 -14.59
C ALA A 81 2.71 1.72 -13.57
N SER A 82 3.60 1.80 -12.57
CA SER A 82 3.43 1.12 -11.29
C SER A 82 2.87 2.14 -10.29
N ILE A 83 1.64 1.93 -9.83
CA ILE A 83 0.93 2.82 -8.91
C ILE A 83 0.90 2.18 -7.53
N ASN A 84 1.34 2.90 -6.50
CA ASN A 84 1.12 2.51 -5.12
C ASN A 84 0.00 3.34 -4.50
N ILE A 85 -0.75 2.69 -3.62
CA ILE A 85 -1.82 3.28 -2.83
C ILE A 85 -1.32 3.37 -1.40
N HIS A 86 -1.09 4.58 -0.92
CA HIS A 86 -0.54 4.84 0.40
C HIS A 86 -1.58 5.43 1.34
N CYS A 87 -1.67 4.90 2.56
CA CYS A 87 -2.67 5.29 3.55
C CYS A 87 -2.23 6.51 4.36
N SER A 88 -1.83 7.58 3.68
CA SER A 88 -1.60 8.92 4.22
C SER A 88 -1.73 9.97 3.13
N LEU A 89 -1.70 11.24 3.51
CA LEU A 89 -1.57 12.37 2.59
C LEU A 89 -0.08 12.65 2.36
N LEU A 90 0.51 12.01 1.35
CA LEU A 90 1.93 12.23 1.01
C LEU A 90 2.19 13.72 0.73
N PRO A 91 3.33 14.26 1.17
CA PRO A 91 4.55 13.58 1.64
C PRO A 91 4.57 13.21 3.13
N HIS A 92 3.46 13.38 3.87
CA HIS A 92 3.39 12.98 5.27
C HIS A 92 3.30 11.46 5.41
N TRP A 93 4.00 10.93 6.43
CA TRP A 93 3.94 9.53 6.83
C TRP A 93 4.38 8.54 5.74
N ARG A 94 5.46 8.83 4.99
CA ARG A 94 6.12 7.84 4.12
C ARG A 94 6.56 6.62 4.93
N GLY A 95 6.38 5.41 4.41
CA GLY A 95 6.87 4.19 5.05
C GLY A 95 5.79 3.23 5.53
N GLY A 96 6.12 2.39 6.52
CA GLY A 96 5.41 1.14 6.77
C GLY A 96 4.22 1.16 7.72
N ALA A 97 3.96 2.27 8.44
CA ALA A 97 2.89 2.33 9.44
C ALA A 97 2.15 3.68 9.47
N PRO A 98 1.73 4.24 8.30
CA PRO A 98 1.16 5.57 8.22
C PRO A 98 -0.11 5.73 9.07
N ILE A 99 -1.00 4.74 9.08
CA ILE A 99 -2.25 4.75 9.85
C ILE A 99 -1.97 4.86 11.35
N GLN A 100 -1.09 4.00 11.85
CA GLN A 100 -0.75 3.96 13.28
C GLN A 100 -0.05 5.25 13.71
N ARG A 101 0.85 5.77 12.87
CA ARG A 101 1.59 7.01 13.18
C ARG A 101 0.69 8.24 13.18
N ALA A 102 -0.26 8.34 12.25
CA ALA A 102 -1.24 9.42 12.25
C ALA A 102 -2.09 9.40 13.54
N LEU A 103 -2.57 8.21 13.96
CA LEU A 103 -3.33 8.07 15.20
C LEU A 103 -2.48 8.40 16.45
N LEU A 104 -1.26 7.89 16.54
CA LEU A 104 -0.35 8.15 17.67
C LEU A 104 0.07 9.63 17.75
N ASN A 105 0.14 10.32 16.61
CA ASN A 105 0.45 11.75 16.56
C ASN A 105 -0.74 12.64 16.88
N GLY A 106 -1.96 12.07 16.93
CA GLY A 106 -3.18 12.84 17.14
C GLY A 106 -3.60 13.66 15.92
N ASP A 107 -3.27 13.20 14.72
CA ASP A 107 -3.64 13.89 13.48
C ASP A 107 -5.17 13.97 13.37
N GLU A 108 -5.71 15.13 13.02
CA GLU A 108 -7.14 15.30 12.76
C GLU A 108 -7.55 14.82 11.37
N THR A 109 -6.59 14.76 10.44
CA THR A 109 -6.82 14.42 9.04
C THR A 109 -5.74 13.48 8.54
N THR A 110 -6.16 12.50 7.78
CA THR A 110 -5.30 11.59 7.01
C THR A 110 -5.93 11.37 5.64
N GLY A 111 -5.53 10.33 4.92
CA GLY A 111 -6.15 10.04 3.63
C GLY A 111 -5.48 8.92 2.87
N VAL A 112 -5.78 8.88 1.59
CA VAL A 112 -5.21 7.92 0.65
C VAL A 112 -4.54 8.69 -0.48
N THR A 113 -3.29 8.37 -0.77
CA THR A 113 -2.55 8.92 -1.90
C THR A 113 -2.23 7.85 -2.92
N PHE A 114 -2.67 8.05 -4.14
CA PHE A 114 -2.24 7.30 -5.31
C PHE A 114 -1.02 7.99 -5.91
N PHE A 115 0.08 7.26 -6.06
CA PHE A 115 1.30 7.83 -6.62
C PHE A 115 2.05 6.84 -7.53
N ALA A 116 2.75 7.36 -8.52
CA ALA A 116 3.61 6.58 -9.40
C ALA A 116 4.90 6.22 -8.65
N ILE A 117 5.21 4.92 -8.57
CA ILE A 117 6.38 4.41 -7.84
C ILE A 117 7.68 4.82 -8.55
N ASN A 118 8.68 5.18 -7.76
CA ASN A 118 10.06 5.35 -8.19
C ASN A 118 11.01 4.51 -7.31
N ASP A 119 12.31 4.72 -7.44
CA ASP A 119 13.35 3.98 -6.72
C ASP A 119 13.43 4.30 -5.22
N SER A 120 12.75 5.36 -4.77
CA SER A 120 12.81 5.84 -3.39
C SER A 120 11.53 5.53 -2.63
N LEU A 121 11.63 5.32 -1.32
CA LEU A 121 10.51 4.93 -0.48
C LEU A 121 9.43 6.01 -0.48
N ASP A 122 8.29 5.70 -1.07
CA ASP A 122 7.07 6.52 -1.12
C ASP A 122 7.29 7.99 -1.57
N CYS A 123 8.33 8.23 -2.39
CA CYS A 123 8.73 9.55 -2.90
C CYS A 123 8.29 9.83 -4.33
N GLY A 124 7.56 8.91 -4.96
CA GLY A 124 7.11 9.04 -6.34
C GLY A 124 6.11 10.18 -6.53
N LYS A 125 5.85 10.54 -7.79
CA LYS A 125 4.94 11.64 -8.12
C LYS A 125 3.51 11.28 -7.75
N ILE A 126 2.83 12.20 -7.05
CA ILE A 126 1.41 12.05 -6.67
C ILE A 126 0.55 12.15 -7.92
N ILE A 127 -0.37 11.21 -8.07
CA ILE A 127 -1.43 11.21 -9.08
C ILE A 127 -2.64 11.95 -8.51
N LYS A 128 -3.13 11.49 -7.34
CA LYS A 128 -4.27 12.09 -6.64
C LYS A 128 -4.29 11.68 -5.17
N SER A 129 -4.80 12.55 -4.31
CA SER A 129 -5.02 12.26 -2.90
C SER A 129 -6.47 12.49 -2.52
N PHE A 130 -6.95 11.71 -1.55
CA PHE A 130 -8.30 11.80 -0.99
C PHE A 130 -8.18 11.93 0.52
N GLU A 131 -8.73 13.01 1.06
CA GLU A 131 -8.71 13.28 2.49
C GLU A 131 -9.76 12.48 3.25
N TYR A 132 -9.43 12.15 4.50
CA TYR A 132 -10.33 11.58 5.48
C TYR A 132 -10.12 12.26 6.84
N ARG A 133 -11.18 12.82 7.43
CA ARG A 133 -11.14 13.37 8.78
C ARG A 133 -11.23 12.25 9.80
N ILE A 134 -10.21 12.10 10.63
CA ILE A 134 -10.15 11.09 11.69
C ILE A 134 -11.18 11.42 12.76
N LYS A 135 -11.99 10.43 13.12
CA LYS A 135 -13.01 10.57 14.17
C LYS A 135 -12.44 10.08 15.51
N SER A 136 -12.91 10.63 16.60
CA SER A 136 -12.52 10.18 17.95
C SER A 136 -12.81 8.70 18.22
N SER A 137 -13.73 8.10 17.46
CA SER A 137 -14.05 6.67 17.52
C SER A 137 -13.15 5.80 16.61
N ASP A 138 -12.27 6.40 15.81
CA ASP A 138 -11.42 5.64 14.93
C ASP A 138 -10.24 5.02 15.69
N ASN A 139 -9.97 3.79 15.39
CA ASN A 139 -8.76 3.07 15.76
C ASN A 139 -8.06 2.55 14.50
N ALA A 140 -6.91 1.89 14.64
CA ALA A 140 -6.13 1.45 13.49
C ALA A 140 -6.91 0.51 12.55
N ILE A 141 -7.81 -0.32 13.06
CA ILE A 141 -8.62 -1.25 12.27
C ILE A 141 -9.69 -0.48 11.49
N THR A 142 -10.51 0.32 12.19
CA THR A 142 -11.60 1.07 11.56
C THR A 142 -11.09 2.09 10.56
N LEU A 143 -9.95 2.72 10.84
CA LEU A 143 -9.31 3.68 9.93
C LEU A 143 -8.76 2.97 8.69
N GLN A 144 -8.13 1.79 8.86
CA GLN A 144 -7.67 0.98 7.73
C GLN A 144 -8.83 0.58 6.81
N ASP A 145 -9.96 0.14 7.38
CA ASP A 145 -11.13 -0.25 6.60
C ASP A 145 -11.67 0.92 5.78
N LYS A 146 -11.75 2.11 6.38
CA LYS A 146 -12.22 3.32 5.69
C LYS A 146 -11.28 3.77 4.58
N LEU A 147 -9.98 3.80 4.84
CA LEU A 147 -8.99 4.17 3.82
C LEU A 147 -8.94 3.14 2.69
N SER A 148 -9.14 1.85 3.01
CA SER A 148 -9.26 0.80 1.99
C SER A 148 -10.51 0.98 1.12
N SER A 149 -11.64 1.38 1.71
CA SER A 149 -12.86 1.69 0.94
C SER A 149 -12.66 2.87 0.01
N ILE A 150 -12.05 3.97 0.50
CA ILE A 150 -11.72 5.14 -0.32
C ILE A 150 -10.80 4.72 -1.49
N ALA A 151 -9.80 3.88 -1.24
CA ALA A 151 -8.91 3.36 -2.27
C ALA A 151 -9.68 2.55 -3.33
N ALA A 152 -10.55 1.64 -2.89
CA ALA A 152 -11.34 0.78 -3.76
C ALA A 152 -12.35 1.56 -4.62
N GLU A 153 -13.00 2.58 -4.05
CA GLU A 153 -13.96 3.43 -4.74
C GLU A 153 -13.32 4.28 -5.85
N ASN A 154 -12.05 4.65 -5.69
CA ASN A 154 -11.40 5.60 -6.58
C ASN A 154 -10.40 4.97 -7.57
N ILE A 155 -9.99 3.71 -7.38
CA ILE A 155 -8.97 3.08 -8.24
C ILE A 155 -9.38 2.99 -9.71
N GLU A 156 -10.66 2.78 -9.99
CA GLU A 156 -11.16 2.70 -11.37
C GLU A 156 -10.91 4.02 -12.11
N ASP A 157 -11.29 5.13 -11.52
CA ASP A 157 -11.12 6.45 -12.12
C ASP A 157 -9.64 6.81 -12.29
N ILE A 158 -8.82 6.46 -11.31
CA ILE A 158 -7.36 6.66 -11.38
C ILE A 158 -6.75 5.93 -12.58
N ILE A 159 -7.13 4.68 -12.81
CA ILE A 159 -6.60 3.89 -13.93
C ILE A 159 -7.12 4.43 -15.27
N ARG A 160 -8.41 4.72 -15.37
CA ARG A 160 -9.05 5.18 -16.62
C ARG A 160 -8.51 6.52 -17.08
N SER A 161 -8.35 7.45 -16.15
CA SER A 161 -7.92 8.82 -16.43
C SER A 161 -6.43 9.05 -16.22
N TYR A 162 -5.62 7.97 -16.12
CA TYR A 162 -4.20 8.10 -15.76
C TYR A 162 -3.43 9.07 -16.67
N SER A 163 -3.69 9.04 -17.96
CA SER A 163 -3.05 9.92 -18.96
C SER A 163 -3.46 11.38 -18.86
N GLU A 164 -4.56 11.69 -18.17
CA GLU A 164 -5.11 13.04 -18.00
C GLU A 164 -4.55 13.72 -16.73
N PHE A 165 -3.96 12.96 -15.81
CA PHE A 165 -3.44 13.52 -14.57
C PHE A 165 -2.12 14.27 -14.77
N ASN A 166 -2.05 15.48 -14.23
CA ASN A 166 -0.79 16.17 -13.99
C ASN A 166 -0.15 15.61 -12.72
N LEU A 167 0.94 14.87 -12.89
CA LEU A 167 1.63 14.26 -11.76
C LEU A 167 2.43 15.31 -10.97
N PHE A 168 2.19 15.39 -9.64
CA PHE A 168 2.82 16.37 -8.76
C PHE A 168 4.05 15.79 -8.07
N THR A 169 5.17 16.53 -8.13
CA THR A 169 6.35 16.20 -7.32
C THR A 169 6.06 16.52 -5.86
N GLN A 170 6.42 15.60 -4.97
CA GLN A 170 6.26 15.81 -3.53
C GLN A 170 7.24 16.90 -3.02
N ASN A 171 6.80 17.68 -2.03
CA ASN A 171 7.68 18.62 -1.34
C ASN A 171 8.48 17.88 -0.26
N GLU A 172 9.80 17.75 -0.47
CA GLU A 172 10.70 17.04 0.45
C GLU A 172 10.80 17.70 1.84
N GLU A 173 10.68 19.03 1.93
CA GLU A 173 10.72 19.74 3.22
C GLU A 173 9.55 19.39 4.14
N ARG A 174 8.44 18.92 3.56
CA ARG A 174 7.24 18.49 4.31
C ARG A 174 7.20 16.99 4.57
N ALA A 175 8.21 16.25 4.12
CA ALA A 175 8.20 14.81 4.27
C ALA A 175 8.35 14.37 5.73
N THR A 176 7.46 13.49 6.17
CA THR A 176 7.58 12.80 7.45
C THR A 176 7.56 11.29 7.25
N TYR A 177 8.05 10.54 8.25
CA TYR A 177 8.27 9.10 8.09
C TYR A 177 7.55 8.26 9.13
N ALA A 178 6.80 7.27 8.65
CA ALA A 178 6.05 6.31 9.45
C ALA A 178 6.83 5.01 9.63
N LYS A 179 7.76 4.99 10.59
CA LYS A 179 8.48 3.76 10.98
C LYS A 179 7.48 2.71 11.49
N LYS A 180 7.76 1.44 11.19
CA LYS A 180 6.97 0.32 11.74
C LYS A 180 6.92 0.40 13.26
N ILE A 181 5.76 0.08 13.82
CA ILE A 181 5.57 0.04 15.28
C ILE A 181 6.42 -1.10 15.85
N GLN A 182 7.20 -0.80 16.88
CA GLN A 182 8.01 -1.75 17.61
C GLN A 182 7.26 -2.23 18.87
N LYS A 183 7.57 -3.42 19.34
CA LYS A 183 6.90 -3.98 20.53
C LYS A 183 7.14 -3.14 21.79
N GLU A 184 8.29 -2.53 21.86
CA GLU A 184 8.74 -1.66 22.95
C GLU A 184 7.89 -0.41 23.09
N GLU A 185 7.33 0.08 21.96
CA GLU A 185 6.43 1.24 21.94
C GLU A 185 5.07 0.94 22.58
N ALA A 186 4.72 -0.33 22.77
CA ALA A 186 3.50 -0.75 23.46
C ALA A 186 3.63 -0.77 24.99
N ALA A 187 4.82 -0.48 25.54
CA ALA A 187 5.02 -0.42 26.99
C ALA A 187 4.33 0.85 27.55
N ILE A 188 3.37 0.64 28.46
CA ILE A 188 2.66 1.74 29.09
C ILE A 188 3.55 2.36 30.18
N ASN A 189 3.78 3.66 30.09
CA ASN A 189 4.36 4.42 31.20
C ASN A 189 3.25 4.81 32.19
N TRP A 190 3.11 4.06 33.27
CA TRP A 190 2.08 4.26 34.28
C TRP A 190 2.24 5.54 35.10
N GLU A 191 3.35 6.26 34.96
CA GLU A 191 3.56 7.58 35.58
C GLU A 191 2.98 8.73 34.72
N SER A 192 2.55 8.42 33.49
CA SER A 192 1.91 9.38 32.60
C SER A 192 0.47 9.69 33.03
N SER A 193 -0.05 10.82 32.56
CA SER A 193 -1.45 11.16 32.82
C SER A 193 -2.41 10.16 32.11
N SER A 194 -3.61 9.99 32.65
CA SER A 194 -4.65 9.13 32.05
C SER A 194 -5.03 9.54 30.62
N GLN A 195 -4.80 10.81 30.26
CA GLN A 195 -5.02 11.30 28.89
C GLN A 195 -3.92 10.92 27.92
N THR A 196 -2.71 10.66 28.45
CA THR A 196 -1.55 10.22 27.65
C THR A 196 -1.54 8.71 27.44
N ILE A 197 -2.10 7.93 28.39
CA ILE A 197 -2.26 6.48 28.34
C ILE A 197 -3.50 6.10 27.55
#